data_34c5423527b6d9cf56a9338cb459fdc5
#
_entry.id   34c5423527b6d9cf56a9338cb459fdc5
#
_cell.length_a   1.000
_cell.length_b   1.000
_cell.length_c   1.000
_cell.angle_alpha   90.00
_cell.angle_beta   90.00
_cell.angle_gamma   90.00
#
_symmetry.space_group_name_H-M   'P 1'
#
loop_
_entity.id
_entity.type
_entity.pdbx_description
1 polymer ?
#
loop_
_entity_poly.entity_id
_entity_poly.type
_entity_poly.pdbx_seq_one_letter_code
_entity_poly.pdbx_strand_id
1 'polypeptide(L)'
;QDLRRKIYLKAKADKAWRFWGLYVHVCKMETLQEAYKMAKRNNGAPGIDGVTFEAIEEMGEEAFLEGIRNELLTGTYRPTRNRKKAIPKGGGKVRTLGIPIIRDRVVQGALKLILEPIYEADFQEGSYGYRPKRTAHQAVQRVSEAIVHNKTKIIDVDLKSYFDTVRHDLLLKKVAERVNDDQMMHLLKLILKAGGRRGVPQGGVISPLLSNLYLNEVDKMLERAKEVTRCGRYTYIEYARFADDLTILVDGYR
;
A
#
# COMPACT_ATOMS: atom_id res chain seq x y z
N GLN A 1 -19.16 -0.35 2.93
CA GLN A 1 -18.86 -0.86 1.56
C GLN A 1 -19.36 0.10 0.47
N ASP A 2 -20.52 0.73 0.62
CA ASP A 2 -21.06 1.65 -0.40
C ASP A 2 -20.18 2.89 -0.63
N LEU A 3 -19.66 3.51 0.43
CA LEU A 3 -18.73 4.66 0.30
C LEU A 3 -17.48 4.29 -0.51
N ARG A 4 -16.83 3.17 -0.20
CA ARG A 4 -15.61 2.73 -0.91
C ARG A 4 -15.88 2.49 -2.39
N ARG A 5 -17.03 1.90 -2.72
CA ARG A 5 -17.47 1.72 -4.10
C ARG A 5 -17.69 3.05 -4.81
N LYS A 6 -18.35 4.03 -4.16
CA LYS A 6 -18.56 5.37 -4.71
C LYS A 6 -17.25 6.10 -4.97
N ILE A 7 -16.29 6.02 -4.02
CA ILE A 7 -14.94 6.58 -4.18
C ILE A 7 -14.25 5.94 -5.40
N TYR A 8 -14.25 4.60 -5.50
CA TYR A 8 -13.62 3.89 -6.63
C TYR A 8 -14.23 4.29 -7.98
N LEU A 9 -15.56 4.32 -8.08
CA LEU A 9 -16.24 4.67 -9.32
C LEU A 9 -15.94 6.12 -9.74
N LYS A 10 -15.93 7.07 -8.80
CA LYS A 10 -15.56 8.46 -9.08
C LYS A 10 -14.09 8.58 -9.48
N ALA A 11 -13.19 7.88 -8.80
CA ALA A 11 -11.77 7.87 -9.13
C ALA A 11 -11.50 7.27 -10.52
N LYS A 12 -12.24 6.22 -10.90
CA LYS A 12 -12.15 5.57 -12.21
C LYS A 12 -12.68 6.44 -13.34
N ALA A 13 -13.80 7.13 -13.08
CA ALA A 13 -14.46 7.99 -14.07
C ALA A 13 -13.68 9.28 -14.35
N ASP A 14 -13.01 9.83 -13.33
CA ASP A 14 -12.30 11.10 -13.45
C ASP A 14 -10.90 10.99 -12.80
N LYS A 15 -9.89 10.85 -13.65
CA LYS A 15 -8.49 10.71 -13.23
C LYS A 15 -7.88 12.00 -12.69
N ALA A 16 -8.47 13.15 -12.97
CA ALA A 16 -8.02 14.44 -12.48
C ALA A 16 -8.71 14.83 -11.15
N TRP A 17 -9.79 14.10 -10.78
CA TRP A 17 -10.54 14.43 -9.56
C TRP A 17 -9.67 14.30 -8.31
N ARG A 18 -9.67 15.35 -7.50
CA ARG A 18 -9.03 15.38 -6.19
C ARG A 18 -10.08 15.28 -5.10
N PHE A 19 -9.96 14.27 -4.26
CA PHE A 19 -10.90 13.98 -3.18
C PHE A 19 -10.63 14.89 -1.97
N TRP A 20 -11.69 15.44 -1.38
CA TRP A 20 -11.68 16.27 -0.17
C TRP A 20 -12.67 15.71 0.86
N GLY A 21 -12.54 16.15 2.12
CA GLY A 21 -13.42 15.68 3.21
C GLY A 21 -13.30 14.19 3.51
N LEU A 22 -12.16 13.58 3.20
CA LEU A 22 -11.93 12.15 3.43
C LEU A 22 -11.65 11.83 4.90
N TYR A 23 -11.04 12.77 5.63
CA TYR A 23 -10.64 12.57 7.02
C TYR A 23 -11.82 12.27 7.95
N VAL A 24 -12.96 12.93 7.73
CA VAL A 24 -14.19 12.66 8.49
C VAL A 24 -14.58 11.18 8.40
N HIS A 25 -14.36 10.55 7.24
CA HIS A 25 -14.68 9.13 7.04
C HIS A 25 -13.68 8.20 7.74
N VAL A 26 -12.42 8.60 7.91
CA VAL A 26 -11.43 7.87 8.72
C VAL A 26 -11.85 7.88 10.19
N CYS A 27 -12.40 9.00 10.69
CA CYS A 27 -12.83 9.17 12.08
C CYS A 27 -14.19 8.53 12.42
N LYS A 28 -14.89 7.94 11.44
CA LYS A 28 -16.17 7.26 11.70
C LYS A 28 -15.95 5.96 12.48
N MET A 29 -16.82 5.73 13.48
CA MET A 29 -16.75 4.53 14.29
C MET A 29 -16.85 3.25 13.44
N GLU A 30 -17.70 3.23 12.44
CA GLU A 30 -17.85 2.08 11.54
C GLU A 30 -16.55 1.78 10.77
N THR A 31 -15.78 2.82 10.40
CA THR A 31 -14.50 2.65 9.71
C THR A 31 -13.43 2.10 10.67
N LEU A 32 -13.39 2.61 11.89
CA LEU A 32 -12.47 2.15 12.92
C LEU A 32 -12.78 0.70 13.34
N GLN A 33 -14.05 0.35 13.50
CA GLN A 33 -14.50 -1.02 13.79
C GLN A 33 -14.12 -1.99 12.68
N GLU A 34 -14.31 -1.62 11.42
CA GLU A 34 -13.91 -2.45 10.27
C GLU A 34 -12.39 -2.64 10.24
N ALA A 35 -11.63 -1.56 10.48
CA ALA A 35 -10.17 -1.62 10.56
C ALA A 35 -9.68 -2.50 11.72
N TYR A 36 -10.33 -2.41 12.88
CA TYR A 36 -10.04 -3.27 14.03
C TYR A 36 -10.31 -4.75 13.73
N LYS A 37 -11.47 -5.06 13.16
CA LYS A 37 -11.83 -6.43 12.76
C LYS A 37 -10.82 -7.01 11.75
N MET A 38 -10.35 -6.21 10.81
CA MET A 38 -9.31 -6.63 9.86
C MET A 38 -7.97 -6.87 10.55
N ALA A 39 -7.57 -6.00 11.48
CA ALA A 39 -6.33 -6.14 12.24
C ALA A 39 -6.37 -7.37 13.14
N LYS A 40 -7.51 -7.62 13.82
CA LYS A 40 -7.74 -8.78 14.69
C LYS A 40 -7.70 -10.09 13.91
N ARG A 41 -8.33 -10.16 12.72
CA ARG A 41 -8.31 -11.35 11.87
C ARG A 41 -6.90 -11.79 11.48
N ASN A 42 -5.98 -10.84 11.33
CA ASN A 42 -4.58 -11.15 11.04
C ASN A 42 -3.81 -11.65 12.28
N ASN A 43 -4.37 -11.50 13.46
CA ASN A 43 -3.85 -11.96 14.77
C ASN A 43 -2.33 -11.79 14.94
N GLY A 44 -1.83 -10.63 14.52
CA GLY A 44 -0.39 -10.34 14.55
C GLY A 44 0.09 -10.01 15.96
N ALA A 45 1.32 -10.40 16.28
CA ALA A 45 1.97 -10.17 17.57
C ALA A 45 1.81 -8.71 18.07
N PRO A 46 1.76 -8.47 19.41
CA PRO A 46 1.61 -7.13 19.97
C PRO A 46 2.78 -6.20 19.62
N GLY A 47 2.53 -4.91 19.66
CA GLY A 47 3.54 -3.87 19.42
C GLY A 47 4.53 -3.72 20.59
N ILE A 48 5.12 -2.52 20.71
CA ILE A 48 6.09 -2.22 21.78
C ILE A 48 5.42 -2.04 23.14
N ASP A 49 4.11 -1.75 23.15
CA ASP A 49 3.28 -1.61 24.35
C ASP A 49 2.87 -2.95 24.96
N GLY A 50 3.08 -4.06 24.27
CA GLY A 50 2.71 -5.40 24.72
C GLY A 50 1.20 -5.67 24.73
N VAL A 51 0.35 -4.69 24.32
CA VAL A 51 -1.11 -4.84 24.32
C VAL A 51 -1.54 -5.86 23.26
N THR A 52 -2.38 -6.80 23.65
CA THR A 52 -2.94 -7.85 22.79
C THR A 52 -4.41 -7.56 22.45
N PHE A 53 -4.98 -8.29 21.49
CA PHE A 53 -6.40 -8.15 21.16
C PHE A 53 -7.29 -8.64 22.30
N GLU A 54 -6.89 -9.69 23.00
CA GLU A 54 -7.58 -10.23 24.17
C GLU A 54 -7.66 -9.17 25.29
N ALA A 55 -6.55 -8.50 25.59
CA ALA A 55 -6.53 -7.44 26.60
C ALA A 55 -7.45 -6.25 26.21
N ILE A 56 -7.54 -5.90 24.93
CA ILE A 56 -8.47 -4.87 24.47
C ILE A 56 -9.92 -5.31 24.64
N GLU A 57 -10.25 -6.57 24.37
CA GLU A 57 -11.60 -7.10 24.56
C GLU A 57 -12.02 -7.11 26.02
N GLU A 58 -11.10 -7.47 26.92
CA GLU A 58 -11.34 -7.42 28.37
C GLU A 58 -11.56 -5.99 28.87
N MET A 59 -10.84 -5.00 28.32
CA MET A 59 -11.00 -3.58 28.66
C MET A 59 -12.22 -2.92 27.99
N GLY A 60 -12.78 -3.54 26.94
CA GLY A 60 -13.87 -3.04 26.12
C GLY A 60 -13.44 -2.46 24.78
N GLU A 61 -13.73 -3.20 23.70
CA GLU A 61 -13.41 -2.80 22.32
C GLU A 61 -13.97 -1.40 21.97
N GLU A 62 -15.21 -1.12 22.38
CA GLU A 62 -15.88 0.14 22.05
C GLU A 62 -15.18 1.33 22.69
N ALA A 63 -14.82 1.24 23.96
CA ALA A 63 -14.10 2.29 24.68
C ALA A 63 -12.71 2.53 24.09
N PHE A 64 -12.01 1.47 23.68
CA PHE A 64 -10.72 1.54 22.97
C PHE A 64 -10.85 2.30 21.64
N LEU A 65 -11.86 1.98 20.83
CA LEU A 65 -12.10 2.64 19.54
C LEU A 65 -12.57 4.10 19.69
N GLU A 66 -13.38 4.40 20.70
CA GLU A 66 -13.75 5.78 21.04
C GLU A 66 -12.53 6.62 21.46
N GLY A 67 -11.61 6.05 22.22
CA GLY A 67 -10.34 6.68 22.54
C GLY A 67 -9.57 7.08 21.28
N ILE A 68 -9.43 6.17 20.32
CA ILE A 68 -8.79 6.45 19.02
C ILE A 68 -9.53 7.54 18.26
N ARG A 69 -10.86 7.45 18.20
CA ARG A 69 -11.70 8.43 17.52
C ARG A 69 -11.52 9.83 18.11
N ASN A 70 -11.54 9.95 19.42
CA ASN A 70 -11.36 11.22 20.13
C ASN A 70 -9.98 11.83 19.85
N GLU A 71 -8.92 11.03 19.87
CA GLU A 71 -7.57 11.49 19.52
C GLU A 71 -7.50 12.00 18.07
N LEU A 72 -8.15 11.33 17.12
CA LEU A 72 -8.21 11.76 15.73
C LEU A 72 -9.00 13.07 15.59
N LEU A 73 -10.18 13.19 16.21
CA LEU A 73 -11.03 14.38 16.12
C LEU A 73 -10.38 15.61 16.76
N THR A 74 -9.67 15.44 17.87
CA THR A 74 -8.96 16.53 18.57
C THR A 74 -7.57 16.83 17.98
N GLY A 75 -7.08 16.02 17.00
CA GLY A 75 -5.75 16.17 16.43
C GLY A 75 -4.60 15.82 17.39
N THR A 76 -4.90 15.14 18.49
CA THR A 76 -3.92 14.72 19.49
C THR A 76 -3.27 13.37 19.21
N TYR A 77 -3.79 12.60 18.24
CA TYR A 77 -3.21 11.31 17.86
C TYR A 77 -1.73 11.45 17.48
N ARG A 78 -0.91 10.58 18.06
CA ARG A 78 0.51 10.43 17.71
C ARG A 78 0.83 8.95 17.54
N PRO A 79 1.38 8.55 16.38
CA PRO A 79 1.80 7.16 16.16
C PRO A 79 2.98 6.81 17.07
N THR A 80 2.97 5.56 17.52
CA THR A 80 4.02 5.01 18.37
C THR A 80 5.13 4.37 17.52
N ARG A 81 6.34 4.28 18.05
CA ARG A 81 7.44 3.58 17.40
C ARG A 81 7.12 2.09 17.27
N ASN A 82 7.42 1.52 16.09
CA ASN A 82 7.24 0.10 15.86
C ASN A 82 8.22 -0.75 16.68
N ARG A 83 7.76 -1.86 17.24
CA ARG A 83 8.63 -2.89 17.81
C ARG A 83 9.39 -3.56 16.66
N LYS A 84 10.70 -3.52 16.68
CA LYS A 84 11.54 -4.15 15.67
C LYS A 84 11.77 -5.63 15.99
N LYS A 85 11.54 -6.51 15.01
CA LYS A 85 11.86 -7.94 15.08
C LYS A 85 12.73 -8.32 13.91
N ALA A 86 13.89 -8.87 14.18
CA ALA A 86 14.78 -9.43 13.18
C ALA A 86 14.26 -10.80 12.74
N ILE A 87 14.16 -11.02 11.43
CA ILE A 87 13.76 -12.29 10.83
C ILE A 87 14.90 -12.74 9.91
N PRO A 88 15.43 -13.96 10.07
CA PRO A 88 16.44 -14.49 9.18
C PRO A 88 15.93 -14.53 7.72
N LYS A 89 16.72 -14.02 6.80
CA LYS A 89 16.53 -14.19 5.36
C LYS A 89 17.68 -15.10 4.89
N GLY A 90 17.42 -16.06 4.01
CA GLY A 90 18.45 -16.98 3.52
C GLY A 90 19.76 -16.29 3.16
N GLY A 91 20.90 -17.02 3.27
CA GLY A 91 22.25 -16.49 2.98
C GLY A 91 22.81 -15.58 4.07
N GLY A 92 22.44 -15.76 5.34
CA GLY A 92 22.99 -14.97 6.47
C GLY A 92 22.47 -13.54 6.58
N LYS A 93 21.56 -13.12 5.70
CA LYS A 93 20.92 -11.81 5.74
C LYS A 93 19.78 -11.76 6.76
N VAL A 94 19.55 -10.59 7.35
CA VAL A 94 18.47 -10.35 8.30
C VAL A 94 17.52 -9.29 7.74
N ARG A 95 16.22 -9.57 7.82
CA ARG A 95 15.16 -8.59 7.54
C ARG A 95 14.60 -8.06 8.85
N THR A 96 14.48 -6.76 8.99
CA THR A 96 13.86 -6.14 10.15
C THR A 96 12.39 -5.85 9.89
N LEU A 97 11.50 -6.50 10.64
CA LEU A 97 10.07 -6.24 10.60
C LEU A 97 9.72 -5.20 11.67
N GLY A 98 8.96 -4.18 11.30
CA GLY A 98 8.40 -3.19 12.22
C GLY A 98 6.97 -3.56 12.59
N ILE A 99 6.72 -3.90 13.84
CA ILE A 99 5.40 -4.31 14.34
C ILE A 99 4.75 -3.11 15.03
N PRO A 100 3.71 -2.47 14.43
CA PRO A 100 2.97 -1.37 15.04
C PRO A 100 2.14 -1.87 16.24
N ILE A 101 1.84 -1.01 17.19
CA ILE A 101 0.83 -1.25 18.23
C ILE A 101 -0.56 -1.40 17.59
N ILE A 102 -1.49 -2.06 18.29
CA ILE A 102 -2.84 -2.34 17.72
C ILE A 102 -3.56 -1.03 17.39
N ARG A 103 -3.47 -0.02 18.26
CA ARG A 103 -4.03 1.31 18.02
C ARG A 103 -3.58 1.89 16.65
N ASP A 104 -2.30 1.83 16.37
CA ASP A 104 -1.74 2.34 15.12
C ASP A 104 -2.12 1.48 13.91
N ARG A 105 -2.31 0.15 14.10
CA ARG A 105 -2.84 -0.72 13.05
C ARG A 105 -4.27 -0.34 12.67
N VAL A 106 -5.10 0.00 13.66
CA VAL A 106 -6.48 0.45 13.42
C VAL A 106 -6.51 1.76 12.64
N VAL A 107 -5.72 2.76 13.06
CA VAL A 107 -5.64 4.05 12.35
C VAL A 107 -5.11 3.88 10.92
N GLN A 108 -4.04 3.11 10.72
CA GLN A 108 -3.51 2.81 9.40
C GLN A 108 -4.51 2.01 8.54
N GLY A 109 -5.25 1.09 9.15
CA GLY A 109 -6.32 0.33 8.51
C GLY A 109 -7.47 1.23 8.04
N ALA A 110 -7.91 2.15 8.89
CA ALA A 110 -8.96 3.12 8.57
C ALA A 110 -8.52 4.04 7.41
N LEU A 111 -7.29 4.55 7.44
CA LEU A 111 -6.71 5.30 6.32
C LEU A 111 -6.68 4.48 5.03
N LYS A 112 -6.21 3.22 5.11
CA LYS A 112 -6.15 2.33 3.96
C LYS A 112 -7.54 2.09 3.37
N LEU A 113 -8.57 1.84 4.20
CA LEU A 113 -9.94 1.62 3.74
C LEU A 113 -10.49 2.78 2.90
N ILE A 114 -10.09 4.01 3.19
CA ILE A 114 -10.55 5.21 2.48
C ILE A 114 -9.67 5.52 1.25
N LEU A 115 -8.36 5.32 1.34
CA LEU A 115 -7.41 5.67 0.27
C LEU A 115 -7.29 4.59 -0.81
N GLU A 116 -7.37 3.31 -0.43
CA GLU A 116 -7.18 2.19 -1.36
C GLU A 116 -8.11 2.25 -2.59
N PRO A 117 -9.43 2.56 -2.46
CA PRO A 117 -10.30 2.68 -3.63
C PRO A 117 -9.88 3.74 -4.64
N ILE A 118 -9.25 4.83 -4.19
CA ILE A 118 -8.76 5.92 -5.05
C ILE A 118 -7.62 5.41 -5.93
N TYR A 119 -6.60 4.82 -5.29
CA TYR A 119 -5.38 4.41 -6.00
C TYR A 119 -5.55 3.10 -6.76
N GLU A 120 -6.42 2.19 -6.27
CA GLU A 120 -6.76 0.97 -7.02
C GLU A 120 -7.37 1.31 -8.40
N ALA A 121 -8.08 2.43 -8.50
CA ALA A 121 -8.57 2.93 -9.79
C ALA A 121 -7.43 3.40 -10.72
N ASP A 122 -6.26 3.75 -10.19
CA ASP A 122 -5.13 4.33 -10.93
C ASP A 122 -4.02 3.31 -11.24
N PHE A 123 -3.98 2.18 -10.52
CA PHE A 123 -2.96 1.16 -10.71
C PHE A 123 -3.09 0.45 -12.06
N GLN A 124 -1.94 0.14 -12.65
CA GLN A 124 -1.83 -0.49 -13.94
C GLN A 124 -2.12 -2.00 -13.88
N GLU A 125 -2.44 -2.59 -15.02
CA GLU A 125 -2.82 -4.01 -15.10
C GLU A 125 -1.65 -4.95 -14.81
N GLY A 126 -0.42 -4.57 -15.13
CA GLY A 126 0.78 -5.34 -14.87
C GLY A 126 1.20 -5.42 -13.39
N SER A 127 0.54 -4.67 -12.49
CA SER A 127 0.81 -4.66 -11.05
C SER A 127 -0.14 -5.57 -10.28
N TYR A 128 0.39 -6.50 -9.47
CA TYR A 128 -0.39 -7.55 -8.78
C TYR A 128 -0.24 -7.54 -7.27
N GLY A 129 0.96 -7.35 -6.75
CA GLY A 129 1.24 -7.47 -5.32
C GLY A 129 0.44 -6.52 -4.44
N TYR A 130 -0.05 -7.00 -3.30
CA TYR A 130 -0.79 -6.22 -2.29
C TYR A 130 -2.08 -5.53 -2.77
N ARG A 131 -2.62 -5.93 -3.90
CA ARG A 131 -3.84 -5.35 -4.48
C ARG A 131 -5.06 -6.26 -4.23
N PRO A 132 -6.25 -5.67 -3.97
CA PRO A 132 -7.48 -6.44 -3.84
C PRO A 132 -7.75 -7.28 -5.10
N LYS A 133 -8.16 -8.54 -4.90
CA LYS A 133 -8.53 -9.45 -6.01
C LYS A 133 -7.40 -9.76 -7.00
N ARG A 134 -6.16 -9.43 -6.69
CA ARG A 134 -4.96 -9.79 -7.46
C ARG A 134 -4.15 -10.83 -6.71
N THR A 135 -3.59 -11.79 -7.42
CA THR A 135 -2.84 -12.91 -6.84
C THR A 135 -1.47 -13.08 -7.51
N ALA A 136 -0.55 -13.75 -6.81
CA ALA A 136 0.74 -14.13 -7.40
C ALA A 136 0.58 -15.06 -8.61
N HIS A 137 -0.40 -15.97 -8.58
CA HIS A 137 -0.70 -16.86 -9.70
C HIS A 137 -1.06 -16.09 -10.97
N GLN A 138 -1.83 -15.00 -10.85
CA GLN A 138 -2.16 -14.15 -12.00
C GLN A 138 -0.92 -13.45 -12.58
N ALA A 139 0.03 -13.04 -11.73
CA ALA A 139 1.30 -12.47 -12.19
C ALA A 139 2.13 -13.52 -12.95
N VAL A 140 2.24 -14.73 -12.40
CA VAL A 140 2.93 -15.86 -13.06
C VAL A 140 2.23 -16.24 -14.37
N GLN A 141 0.92 -16.31 -14.39
CA GLN A 141 0.14 -16.57 -15.61
C GLN A 141 0.46 -15.56 -16.71
N ARG A 142 0.49 -14.26 -16.38
CA ARG A 142 0.85 -13.19 -17.33
C ARG A 142 2.25 -13.40 -17.92
N VAL A 143 3.23 -13.77 -17.08
CA VAL A 143 4.59 -14.09 -17.54
C VAL A 143 4.56 -15.31 -18.48
N SER A 144 3.86 -16.38 -18.11
CA SER A 144 3.73 -17.58 -18.94
C SER A 144 3.09 -17.30 -20.30
N GLU A 145 2.01 -16.53 -20.31
CA GLU A 145 1.34 -16.11 -21.55
C GLU A 145 2.27 -15.27 -22.45
N ALA A 146 3.07 -14.38 -21.87
CA ALA A 146 4.05 -13.58 -22.61
C ALA A 146 5.13 -14.48 -23.25
N ILE A 147 5.61 -15.51 -22.56
CA ILE A 147 6.59 -16.49 -23.09
C ILE A 147 6.00 -17.28 -24.24
N VAL A 148 4.77 -17.77 -24.13
CA VAL A 148 4.05 -18.46 -25.19
C VAL A 148 3.90 -17.57 -26.45
N HIS A 149 3.79 -16.25 -26.27
CA HIS A 149 3.77 -15.26 -27.34
C HIS A 149 5.17 -14.78 -27.76
N ASN A 150 6.19 -15.64 -27.65
CA ASN A 150 7.57 -15.44 -28.09
C ASN A 150 8.37 -14.33 -27.35
N LYS A 151 7.91 -13.85 -26.19
CA LYS A 151 8.69 -12.94 -25.35
C LYS A 151 9.63 -13.73 -24.47
N THR A 152 10.71 -14.23 -25.05
CA THR A 152 11.60 -15.22 -24.40
C THR A 152 12.81 -14.60 -23.72
N LYS A 153 13.08 -13.31 -23.96
CA LYS A 153 14.15 -12.60 -23.23
C LYS A 153 13.55 -11.93 -21.98
N ILE A 154 14.11 -12.26 -20.83
CA ILE A 154 13.60 -11.85 -19.54
C ILE A 154 14.63 -10.92 -18.88
N ILE A 155 14.14 -9.78 -18.39
CA ILE A 155 14.87 -8.86 -17.53
C ILE A 155 14.19 -8.91 -16.16
N ASP A 156 14.89 -9.44 -15.17
CA ASP A 156 14.44 -9.52 -13.80
C ASP A 156 15.06 -8.37 -12.99
N VAL A 157 14.22 -7.60 -12.31
CA VAL A 157 14.62 -6.38 -11.61
C VAL A 157 14.30 -6.52 -10.13
N ASP A 158 15.32 -6.59 -9.30
CA ASP A 158 15.23 -6.54 -7.83
C ASP A 158 15.54 -5.13 -7.31
N LEU A 159 14.63 -4.54 -6.57
CA LEU A 159 14.78 -3.20 -6.01
C LEU A 159 15.44 -3.29 -4.62
N LYS A 160 16.75 -3.02 -4.58
CA LYS A 160 17.53 -3.10 -3.34
C LYS A 160 16.96 -2.21 -2.24
N SER A 161 16.60 -2.82 -1.11
CA SER A 161 16.10 -2.13 0.10
C SER A 161 14.97 -1.12 -0.19
N TYR A 162 14.09 -1.46 -1.12
CA TYR A 162 13.08 -0.55 -1.65
C TYR A 162 12.26 0.12 -0.55
N PHE A 163 11.69 -0.67 0.39
CA PHE A 163 10.87 -0.16 1.47
C PHE A 163 11.60 0.85 2.38
N ASP A 164 12.91 0.72 2.52
CA ASP A 164 13.72 1.58 3.39
C ASP A 164 14.15 2.89 2.68
N THR A 165 14.05 2.95 1.34
CA THR A 165 14.56 4.05 0.53
C THR A 165 13.49 5.01 0.03
N VAL A 166 12.20 4.68 0.17
CA VAL A 166 11.06 5.52 -0.28
C VAL A 166 11.18 6.93 0.30
N ARG A 167 11.19 7.93 -0.56
CA ARG A 167 11.24 9.34 -0.18
C ARG A 167 9.86 9.84 0.21
N HIS A 168 9.69 10.31 1.46
CA HIS A 168 8.40 10.79 1.98
C HIS A 168 7.85 12.00 1.22
N ASP A 169 8.71 12.93 0.79
CA ASP A 169 8.31 14.11 0.03
C ASP A 169 7.68 13.73 -1.32
N LEU A 170 8.31 12.82 -2.04
CA LEU A 170 7.79 12.33 -3.32
C LEU A 170 6.52 11.50 -3.13
N LEU A 171 6.47 10.63 -2.12
CA LEU A 171 5.29 9.84 -1.80
C LEU A 171 4.10 10.73 -1.45
N LEU A 172 4.29 11.71 -0.56
CA LEU A 172 3.23 12.65 -0.16
C LEU A 172 2.77 13.50 -1.34
N LYS A 173 3.68 13.91 -2.25
CA LYS A 173 3.30 14.60 -3.49
C LYS A 173 2.38 13.74 -4.35
N LYS A 174 2.69 12.45 -4.51
CA LYS A 174 1.84 11.51 -5.25
C LYS A 174 0.47 11.31 -4.58
N VAL A 175 0.42 11.26 -3.26
CA VAL A 175 -0.87 11.22 -2.54
C VAL A 175 -1.66 12.50 -2.83
N ALA A 176 -1.04 13.67 -2.79
CA ALA A 176 -1.68 14.96 -3.02
C ALA A 176 -2.21 15.16 -4.45
N GLU A 177 -1.75 14.38 -5.43
CA GLU A 177 -2.31 14.39 -6.79
C GLU A 177 -3.80 14.01 -6.80
N ARG A 178 -4.24 13.14 -5.87
CA ARG A 178 -5.61 12.63 -5.77
C ARG A 178 -6.35 13.06 -4.51
N VAL A 179 -5.64 13.51 -3.48
CA VAL A 179 -6.19 13.87 -2.16
C VAL A 179 -5.93 15.36 -1.89
N ASN A 180 -7.02 16.09 -1.65
CA ASN A 180 -7.01 17.49 -1.27
C ASN A 180 -7.64 17.65 0.13
N ASP A 181 -6.99 17.06 1.14
CA ASP A 181 -7.46 16.99 2.51
C ASP A 181 -6.26 17.11 3.46
N ASP A 182 -6.11 18.28 4.09
CA ASP A 182 -4.95 18.62 4.90
C ASP A 182 -4.82 17.73 6.13
N GLN A 183 -5.93 17.35 6.77
CA GLN A 183 -5.92 16.47 7.95
C GLN A 183 -5.47 15.06 7.56
N MET A 184 -5.93 14.56 6.41
CA MET A 184 -5.50 13.29 5.85
C MET A 184 -4.00 13.29 5.55
N MET A 185 -3.51 14.35 4.88
CA MET A 185 -2.09 14.51 4.56
C MET A 185 -1.23 14.66 5.82
N HIS A 186 -1.73 15.38 6.82
CA HIS A 186 -1.05 15.51 8.11
C HIS A 186 -0.91 14.15 8.82
N LEU A 187 -2.00 13.36 8.89
CA LEU A 187 -1.99 12.05 9.52
C LEU A 187 -1.03 11.08 8.82
N LEU A 188 -1.03 11.04 7.49
CA LEU A 188 -0.05 10.27 6.71
C LEU A 188 1.39 10.68 7.02
N LYS A 189 1.65 11.98 7.08
CA LYS A 189 2.98 12.52 7.41
C LYS A 189 3.44 12.12 8.81
N LEU A 190 2.55 12.09 9.79
CA LEU A 190 2.84 11.60 11.14
C LEU A 190 3.23 10.13 11.14
N ILE A 191 2.44 9.28 10.45
CA ILE A 191 2.69 7.83 10.35
C ILE A 191 4.03 7.56 9.66
N LEU A 192 4.33 8.23 8.57
CA LEU A 192 5.61 8.08 7.87
C LEU A 192 6.79 8.50 8.73
N LYS A 193 6.69 9.65 9.41
CA LYS A 193 7.76 10.15 10.30
C LYS A 193 8.04 9.24 11.50
N ALA A 194 7.03 8.56 12.03
CA ALA A 194 7.21 7.59 13.12
C ALA A 194 8.11 6.40 12.71
N GLY A 195 8.13 6.07 11.42
CA GLY A 195 9.02 5.05 10.83
C GLY A 195 10.46 5.52 10.61
N GLY A 196 10.71 6.84 10.55
CA GLY A 196 12.03 7.41 10.26
C GLY A 196 11.98 8.61 9.31
N ARG A 197 13.13 8.99 8.76
CA ARG A 197 13.24 10.09 7.79
C ARG A 197 12.91 9.68 6.35
N ARG A 198 13.02 8.40 6.05
CA ARG A 198 12.76 7.76 4.75
C ARG A 198 12.16 6.38 4.99
N GLY A 199 11.62 5.82 3.94
CA GLY A 199 11.08 4.47 3.93
C GLY A 199 9.62 4.39 4.40
N VAL A 200 9.02 3.26 4.10
CA VAL A 200 7.73 2.85 4.65
C VAL A 200 7.95 1.61 5.53
N PRO A 201 7.38 1.56 6.75
CA PRO A 201 7.68 0.48 7.68
C PRO A 201 7.30 -0.88 7.10
N GLN A 202 8.26 -1.82 7.04
CA GLN A 202 7.94 -3.21 6.71
C GLN A 202 7.11 -3.82 7.84
N GLY A 203 5.82 -4.09 7.57
CA GLY A 203 4.83 -4.56 8.54
C GLY A 203 3.77 -3.52 8.92
N GLY A 204 3.87 -2.29 8.45
CA GLY A 204 2.78 -1.31 8.56
C GLY A 204 1.58 -1.69 7.68
N VAL A 205 0.36 -1.51 8.18
CA VAL A 205 -0.88 -1.91 7.48
C VAL A 205 -1.09 -1.13 6.18
N ILE A 206 -0.71 0.15 6.14
CA ILE A 206 -0.85 1.01 4.97
C ILE A 206 0.37 0.94 4.04
N SER A 207 1.51 0.42 4.50
CA SER A 207 2.77 0.41 3.75
C SER A 207 2.70 -0.26 2.38
N PRO A 208 1.97 -1.38 2.20
CA PRO A 208 1.80 -1.99 0.89
C PRO A 208 1.10 -1.09 -0.14
N LEU A 209 0.07 -0.36 0.28
CA LEU A 209 -0.63 0.60 -0.57
C LEU A 209 0.28 1.75 -0.99
N LEU A 210 1.01 2.32 -0.03
CA LEU A 210 1.95 3.43 -0.27
C LEU A 210 3.13 3.00 -1.16
N SER A 211 3.59 1.76 -0.97
CA SER A 211 4.60 1.13 -1.83
C SER A 211 4.11 1.04 -3.29
N ASN A 212 2.93 0.49 -3.52
CA ASN A 212 2.36 0.41 -4.86
C ASN A 212 2.15 1.78 -5.49
N LEU A 213 1.69 2.77 -4.71
CA LEU A 213 1.53 4.14 -5.21
C LEU A 213 2.87 4.74 -5.66
N TYR A 214 3.94 4.50 -4.91
CA TYR A 214 5.28 5.00 -5.27
C TYR A 214 5.81 4.37 -6.56
N LEU A 215 5.59 3.06 -6.76
CA LEU A 215 6.00 2.31 -7.96
C LEU A 215 5.07 2.47 -9.16
N ASN A 216 3.88 3.05 -8.98
CA ASN A 216 2.93 3.20 -10.08
C ASN A 216 3.48 4.02 -11.26
N GLU A 217 4.46 4.90 -11.03
CA GLU A 217 5.13 5.62 -12.13
C GLU A 217 5.98 4.69 -13.00
N VAL A 218 6.60 3.68 -12.40
CA VAL A 218 7.32 2.64 -13.15
C VAL A 218 6.32 1.83 -13.99
N ASP A 219 5.19 1.45 -13.40
CA ASP A 219 4.14 0.74 -14.12
C ASP A 219 3.59 1.59 -15.29
N LYS A 220 3.31 2.88 -15.08
CA LYS A 220 2.87 3.81 -16.14
C LYS A 220 3.92 3.94 -17.26
N MET A 221 5.19 3.99 -16.90
CA MET A 221 6.29 4.05 -17.88
C MET A 221 6.31 2.78 -18.73
N LEU A 222 6.17 1.62 -18.11
CA LEU A 222 6.14 0.33 -18.81
C LEU A 222 4.90 0.17 -19.70
N GLU A 223 3.72 0.63 -19.24
CA GLU A 223 2.51 0.63 -20.09
C GLU A 223 2.68 1.54 -21.33
N ARG A 224 3.27 2.73 -21.19
CA ARG A 224 3.62 3.59 -22.32
C ARG A 224 4.61 2.92 -23.27
N ALA A 225 5.62 2.25 -22.73
CA ALA A 225 6.59 1.52 -23.53
C ALA A 225 5.91 0.39 -24.33
N LYS A 226 4.93 -0.31 -23.75
CA LYS A 226 4.10 -1.31 -24.47
C LYS A 226 3.37 -0.68 -25.67
N GLU A 227 2.76 0.49 -25.48
CA GLU A 227 2.04 1.19 -26.57
C GLU A 227 2.99 1.57 -27.70
N VAL A 228 4.16 2.15 -27.39
CA VAL A 228 5.16 2.54 -28.39
C VAL A 228 5.73 1.34 -29.14
N THR A 229 5.99 0.22 -28.45
CA THR A 229 6.60 -0.97 -29.05
C THR A 229 5.62 -1.83 -29.83
N ARG A 230 4.30 -1.58 -29.75
CA ARG A 230 3.26 -2.27 -30.53
C ARG A 230 3.29 -2.02 -32.04
N CYS A 231 3.94 -0.95 -32.47
CA CYS A 231 3.89 -0.49 -33.87
C CYS A 231 4.83 -1.22 -34.82
N GLY A 232 5.32 -2.41 -34.52
CA GLY A 232 6.09 -3.28 -35.42
C GLY A 232 7.52 -2.85 -35.78
N ARG A 233 7.96 -1.68 -35.35
CA ARG A 233 9.33 -1.16 -35.55
C ARG A 233 10.27 -1.41 -34.39
N TYR A 234 9.73 -1.80 -33.22
CA TYR A 234 10.45 -1.96 -31.97
C TYR A 234 10.09 -3.28 -31.30
N THR A 235 10.94 -3.74 -30.42
CA THR A 235 10.72 -4.92 -29.61
C THR A 235 9.49 -4.72 -28.72
N TYR A 236 8.45 -5.55 -28.90
CA TYR A 236 7.26 -5.50 -28.06
C TYR A 236 7.57 -6.04 -26.65
N ILE A 237 7.23 -5.25 -25.63
CA ILE A 237 7.46 -5.62 -24.24
C ILE A 237 6.17 -6.06 -23.54
N GLU A 238 6.31 -6.90 -22.53
CA GLU A 238 5.30 -7.22 -21.51
C GLU A 238 5.96 -7.17 -20.15
N TYR A 239 5.19 -6.96 -19.07
CA TYR A 239 5.73 -6.99 -17.72
C TYR A 239 4.72 -7.51 -16.71
N ALA A 240 5.23 -8.03 -15.60
CA ALA A 240 4.47 -8.31 -14.40
C ALA A 240 5.26 -7.83 -13.17
N ARG A 241 4.60 -7.09 -12.29
CA ARG A 241 5.18 -6.66 -11.02
C ARG A 241 4.39 -7.23 -9.84
N PHE A 242 5.08 -7.89 -8.94
CA PHE A 242 4.52 -8.36 -7.67
C PHE A 242 5.27 -7.70 -6.51
N ALA A 243 4.67 -6.65 -5.92
CA ALA A 243 5.30 -5.76 -4.93
C ALA A 243 6.54 -5.05 -5.52
N ASP A 244 7.73 -5.35 -5.01
CA ASP A 244 9.03 -4.87 -5.45
C ASP A 244 9.71 -5.77 -6.51
N ASP A 245 9.21 -7.00 -6.70
CA ASP A 245 9.70 -7.90 -7.76
C ASP A 245 9.08 -7.52 -9.11
N LEU A 246 9.91 -7.18 -10.08
CA LEU A 246 9.49 -6.76 -11.43
C LEU A 246 10.18 -7.60 -12.50
N THR A 247 9.38 -8.28 -13.30
CA THR A 247 9.84 -9.05 -14.46
C THR A 247 9.36 -8.37 -15.75
N ILE A 248 10.31 -8.04 -16.65
CA ILE A 248 10.03 -7.47 -17.97
C ILE A 248 10.42 -8.52 -19.03
N LEU A 249 9.53 -8.76 -19.98
CA LEU A 249 9.72 -9.72 -21.06
C LEU A 249 9.76 -8.98 -22.39
N VAL A 250 10.68 -9.37 -23.26
CA VAL A 250 10.85 -8.77 -24.57
C VAL A 250 10.97 -9.86 -25.65
N ASP A 251 10.60 -9.52 -26.87
CA ASP A 251 10.79 -10.40 -28.02
C ASP A 251 12.28 -10.64 -28.27
N GLY A 252 12.61 -11.81 -28.80
CA GLY A 252 13.94 -12.03 -29.37
C GLY A 252 14.13 -11.15 -30.59
N TYR A 253 15.34 -10.61 -30.79
CA TYR A 253 15.69 -10.03 -32.10
C TYR A 253 15.48 -11.08 -33.19
N ARG A 254 14.71 -10.70 -34.21
CA ARG A 254 14.73 -11.40 -35.47
C ARG A 254 15.91 -10.95 -36.32
#